data_655b79b7b1f3098a500dfd4520556014
#
_entry.id   655b79b7b1f3098a500dfd4520556014
#
_cell.length_a   1.000
_cell.length_b   1.000
_cell.length_c   1.000
_cell.angle_alpha   90.00
_cell.angle_beta   90.00
_cell.angle_gamma   90.00
#
_symmetry.space_group_name_H-M   'P 1'
#
loop_
_entity.id
_entity.type
_entity.pdbx_description
1 polymer ?
#
loop_
_entity_poly.entity_id
_entity_poly.type
_entity_poly.pdbx_seq_one_letter_code
_entity_poly.pdbx_strand_id
1 'polypeptide(L)' 'MASDLNKVILIGRLTKAPELRYTQSGTAVATVSIANNRSYTVNGERKQYVSFFTCVAWN' A
#
# COMPACT_ATOMS: atom_id res chain seq x y z
N MET A 1 0.09 -6.06 -30.74
CA MET A 1 0.48 -5.88 -29.33
C MET A 1 -0.61 -5.14 -28.59
N ALA A 2 -1.01 -5.65 -27.46
CA ALA A 2 -1.98 -4.97 -26.61
C ALA A 2 -1.25 -4.05 -25.62
N SER A 3 -1.87 -2.91 -25.37
CA SER A 3 -1.37 -1.98 -24.36
C SER A 3 -2.38 -1.90 -23.23
N ASP A 4 -1.95 -2.25 -22.05
CA ASP A 4 -2.80 -2.23 -20.88
C ASP A 4 -2.38 -1.10 -19.94
N LEU A 5 -3.35 -0.52 -19.28
CA LEU A 5 -3.09 0.48 -18.28
C LEU A 5 -3.30 -0.13 -16.90
N ASN A 6 -2.27 0.03 -16.06
CA ASN A 6 -2.33 -0.45 -14.70
C ASN A 6 -1.76 0.63 -13.79
N LYS A 7 -2.62 1.27 -13.01
CA LYS A 7 -2.21 2.39 -12.19
C LYS A 7 -2.92 2.35 -10.86
N VAL A 8 -2.14 2.49 -9.77
CA VAL A 8 -2.67 2.52 -8.42
C VAL A 8 -2.07 3.72 -7.70
N ILE A 9 -2.91 4.48 -7.04
CA ILE A 9 -2.48 5.62 -6.22
C ILE A 9 -2.97 5.38 -4.81
N LEU A 10 -2.03 5.33 -3.86
CA LEU A 10 -2.33 5.12 -2.45
C LEU A 10 -1.63 6.19 -1.62
N ILE A 11 -2.38 6.75 -0.68
CA ILE A 11 -1.85 7.65 0.34
C ILE A 11 -2.22 7.08 1.69
N GLY A 12 -1.24 6.96 2.57
CA GLY A 12 -1.51 6.40 3.88
C GLY A 12 -0.30 6.50 4.77
N ARG A 13 -0.33 5.75 5.87
CA ARG A 13 0.74 5.74 6.85
C ARG A 13 1.40 4.37 6.87
N LEU A 14 2.71 4.36 7.04
CA LEU A 14 3.42 3.11 7.28
C LEU A 14 3.02 2.56 8.64
N THR A 15 2.67 1.28 8.70
CA THR A 15 2.30 0.64 9.96
C THR A 15 3.51 0.13 10.72
N LYS A 16 4.61 -0.05 10.01
CA LYS A 16 5.89 -0.48 10.59
C LYS A 16 6.99 -0.06 9.63
N ALA A 17 8.23 -0.20 10.07
CA ALA A 17 9.38 0.11 9.23
C ALA A 17 9.36 -0.78 7.98
N PRO A 18 9.70 -0.24 6.80
CA PRO A 18 9.79 -1.06 5.60
C PRO A 18 10.83 -2.15 5.73
N GLU A 19 10.54 -3.30 5.17
CA GLU A 19 11.49 -4.40 5.11
C GLU A 19 12.23 -4.37 3.79
N LEU A 20 13.55 -4.39 3.84
CA LEU A 20 14.37 -4.44 2.64
C LEU A 20 15.09 -5.77 2.59
N ARG A 21 14.95 -6.47 1.49
CA ARG A 21 15.63 -7.74 1.26
C ARG A 21 16.29 -7.74 -0.12
N TYR A 22 17.21 -8.67 -0.29
CA TYR A 22 17.90 -8.82 -1.55
C TYR A 22 17.72 -10.25 -2.04
N THR A 23 17.47 -10.38 -3.35
CA THR A 23 17.40 -11.69 -3.98
C THR A 23 18.82 -12.25 -4.15
N GLN A 24 18.91 -13.51 -4.58
CA GLN A 24 20.19 -14.14 -4.84
C GLN A 24 20.98 -13.41 -5.93
N SER A 25 20.28 -12.79 -6.86
CA SER A 25 20.92 -12.02 -7.92
C SER A 25 21.31 -10.61 -7.50
N GLY A 26 21.04 -10.22 -6.24
CA GLY A 26 21.38 -8.91 -5.73
C GLY A 26 20.34 -7.85 -5.96
N THR A 27 19.17 -8.22 -6.43
CA THR A 27 18.08 -7.27 -6.65
C THR A 27 17.42 -6.89 -5.33
N ALA A 28 17.24 -5.60 -5.09
CA ALA A 28 16.61 -5.12 -3.87
C ALA A 28 15.09 -5.25 -3.99
N VAL A 29 14.46 -5.73 -2.92
CA VAL A 29 13.01 -5.86 -2.81
C VAL A 29 12.58 -5.23 -1.50
N ALA A 30 11.72 -4.23 -1.57
CA ALA A 30 11.19 -3.56 -0.39
C ALA A 30 9.72 -3.92 -0.22
N THR A 31 9.36 -4.25 1.01
CA THR A 31 7.96 -4.52 1.38
C THR A 31 7.51 -3.47 2.36
N VAL A 32 6.40 -2.81 2.07
CA VAL A 32 5.82 -1.79 2.93
C VAL A 32 4.37 -2.13 3.21
N SER A 33 3.93 -1.82 4.42
CA SER A 33 2.55 -1.99 4.83
C SER A 33 1.96 -0.61 5.09
N ILE A 34 0.89 -0.29 4.38
CA ILE A 34 0.27 1.03 4.41
C ILE A 34 -1.13 0.91 4.98
N ALA A 35 -1.43 1.74 5.98
CA ALA A 35 -2.78 1.89 6.50
C ALA A 35 -3.41 3.13 5.88
N ASN A 36 -4.54 2.94 5.24
CA ASN A 36 -5.30 4.02 4.62
C ASN A 36 -6.60 4.18 5.40
N ASN A 37 -6.76 5.32 6.05
CA ASN A 37 -7.95 5.61 6.84
C ASN A 37 -8.96 6.37 6.01
N ARG A 38 -10.21 5.97 6.15
CA ARG A 38 -11.32 6.61 5.48
C ARG A 38 -12.44 6.88 6.48
N SER A 39 -12.99 8.08 6.44
CA SER A 39 -14.13 8.47 7.26
C SER A 39 -15.37 8.55 6.40
N TYR A 40 -16.50 8.12 6.95
CA TYR A 40 -17.78 8.25 6.27
C TYR A 40 -18.86 8.49 7.31
N THR A 41 -19.99 9.04 6.85
CA THR A 41 -21.10 9.37 7.73
C THR A 41 -22.30 8.53 7.33
N VAL A 42 -22.90 7.85 8.32
CA VAL A 42 -24.11 7.06 8.13
C VAL A 42 -25.09 7.49 9.18
N ASN A 43 -26.29 7.93 8.76
CA ASN A 43 -27.36 8.36 9.65
C ASN A 43 -26.89 9.36 10.69
N GLY A 44 -26.07 10.34 10.26
CA GLY A 44 -25.56 11.36 11.14
C GLY A 44 -24.41 10.92 12.03
N GLU A 45 -24.01 9.67 11.99
CA GLU A 45 -22.88 9.17 12.75
C GLU A 45 -21.63 9.10 11.88
N ARG A 46 -20.52 9.59 12.45
CA ARG A 46 -19.25 9.52 11.78
C ARG A 46 -18.56 8.20 12.10
N LYS A 47 -18.19 7.48 11.06
CA LYS A 47 -17.54 6.20 11.20
C LYS A 47 -16.21 6.22 10.48
N GLN A 48 -15.28 5.40 10.96
CA GLN A 48 -13.96 5.27 10.36
C GLN A 48 -13.75 3.86 9.88
N TYR A 49 -13.05 3.76 8.79
CA TYR A 49 -12.70 2.49 8.19
C TYR A 49 -11.23 2.51 7.82
N VAL A 50 -10.51 1.44 8.15
CA VAL A 50 -9.09 1.33 7.88
C VAL A 50 -8.87 0.18 6.90
N SER A 51 -8.20 0.46 5.81
CA SER A 51 -7.77 -0.56 4.85
C SER A 51 -6.27 -0.70 4.93
N PHE A 52 -5.79 -1.94 4.87
CA PHE A 52 -4.37 -2.23 4.90
C PHE A 52 -3.93 -2.77 3.56
N PHE A 53 -2.83 -2.23 3.05
CA PHE A 53 -2.27 -2.64 1.78
C PHE A 53 -0.81 -3.03 1.98
N THR A 54 -0.44 -4.19 1.43
CA THR A 54 0.95 -4.59 1.39
C THR A 54 1.49 -4.32 0.00
N CYS A 55 2.53 -3.50 -0.08
CA CYS A 55 3.12 -3.10 -1.34
C CYS A 55 4.53 -3.65 -1.42
N VAL A 56 4.89 -4.14 -2.60
CA VAL A 56 6.22 -4.68 -2.86
C VAL A 56 6.84 -3.87 -3.98
N ALA A 57 8.01 -3.32 -3.72
CA ALA A 57 8.73 -2.52 -4.70
C ALA A 57 10.02 -3.23 -5.08
N TRP A 58 10.26 -3.35 -6.37
CA TRP A 58 11.46 -3.96 -6.93
C TRP A 58 12.36 -2.89 -7.53
N ASN A 59 13.62 -3.07 -7.36
CA ASN A 59 14.58 -2.17 -7.98
C ASN A 59 14.93 -2.63 -9.39
#